data_a3be9bab330c31c9f963c3f4fc6f8af6
#
_entry.id   a3be9bab330c31c9f963c3f4fc6f8af6
#
_cell.length_a   1.000
_cell.length_b   1.000
_cell.length_c   1.000
_cell.angle_alpha   90.00
_cell.angle_beta   90.00
_cell.angle_gamma   90.00
#
_symmetry.space_group_name_H-M   'P 1'
#
loop_
_entity.id
_entity.type
_entity.pdbx_description
1 polymer ?
#
loop_
_entity_poly.entity_id
_entity_poly.type
_entity_poly.pdbx_seq_one_letter_code
_entity_poly.pdbx_strand_id
1 'polypeptide(L)'
;FAQGALYGFGVRQMAQRLEAIVDFADIGEGIDKPVQHYSSGMRARLGFAVAVHVDPQLLLVDEVLAVGDLAFQNKCMRHMREFRERGGTLVFVGHAGHQVQAACDRAIVLERGECRFDGDVVDALDYYFRQQQSGDAIPVTAGGSGAALLQMAAGNAQGVTMGDVVVRGAAGA
;
A
#
# COMPACT_ATOMS: atom_id res chain seq x y z
N PHE A 1 1.11 -13.40 -18.89
CA PHE A 1 -0.15 -14.13 -19.17
C PHE A 1 -0.55 -15.07 -18.02
N ALA A 2 0.35 -15.91 -17.49
CA ALA A 2 0.00 -16.87 -16.42
C ALA A 2 -0.59 -16.20 -15.18
N GLN A 3 -0.04 -15.08 -14.74
CA GLN A 3 -0.56 -14.32 -13.60
C GLN A 3 -1.96 -13.74 -13.89
N GLY A 4 -2.22 -13.25 -15.10
CA GLY A 4 -3.55 -12.78 -15.49
C GLY A 4 -4.60 -13.90 -15.46
N ALA A 5 -4.20 -15.13 -15.80
CA ALA A 5 -5.10 -16.29 -15.73
C ALA A 5 -5.53 -16.60 -14.27
N LEU A 6 -4.68 -16.32 -13.27
CA LEU A 6 -5.04 -16.45 -11.84
C LEU A 6 -6.15 -15.46 -11.43
N TYR A 7 -6.24 -14.34 -12.12
CA TYR A 7 -7.32 -13.35 -11.96
C TYR A 7 -8.53 -13.58 -12.90
N GLY A 8 -8.57 -14.73 -13.58
CA GLY A 8 -9.68 -15.09 -14.47
C GLY A 8 -9.65 -14.48 -15.86
N PHE A 9 -8.56 -13.83 -16.26
CA PHE A 9 -8.42 -13.20 -17.57
C PHE A 9 -7.95 -14.19 -18.63
N GLY A 10 -8.68 -14.24 -19.76
CA GLY A 10 -8.26 -14.99 -20.94
C GLY A 10 -7.08 -14.31 -21.67
N VAL A 11 -6.40 -15.08 -22.52
CA VAL A 11 -5.22 -14.61 -23.29
C VAL A 11 -5.51 -13.33 -24.08
N ARG A 12 -6.69 -13.25 -24.72
CA ARG A 12 -7.09 -12.07 -25.51
C ARG A 12 -7.25 -10.81 -24.65
N GLN A 13 -7.85 -10.93 -23.47
CA GLN A 13 -8.04 -9.83 -22.53
C GLN A 13 -6.70 -9.32 -21.97
N MET A 14 -5.78 -10.25 -21.67
CA MET A 14 -4.43 -9.89 -21.23
C MET A 14 -3.61 -9.25 -22.34
N ALA A 15 -3.76 -9.71 -23.59
CA ALA A 15 -3.08 -9.10 -24.73
C ALA A 15 -3.47 -7.63 -24.93
N GLN A 16 -4.74 -7.28 -24.70
CA GLN A 16 -5.23 -5.90 -24.80
C GLN A 16 -4.65 -4.97 -23.72
N ARG A 17 -4.23 -5.53 -22.57
CA ARG A 17 -3.66 -4.79 -21.43
C ARG A 17 -2.13 -4.84 -21.38
N LEU A 18 -1.52 -5.65 -22.24
CA LEU A 18 -0.10 -5.96 -22.16
C LEU A 18 0.78 -4.71 -22.22
N GLU A 19 0.50 -3.82 -23.16
CA GLU A 19 1.26 -2.58 -23.35
C GLU A 19 1.22 -1.72 -22.06
N ALA A 20 0.03 -1.46 -21.52
CA ALA A 20 -0.15 -0.68 -20.30
C ALA A 20 0.54 -1.34 -19.09
N ILE A 21 0.49 -2.68 -19.00
CA ILE A 21 1.17 -3.43 -17.93
C ILE A 21 2.70 -3.29 -18.05
N VAL A 22 3.24 -3.39 -19.26
CA VAL A 22 4.68 -3.28 -19.53
C VAL A 22 5.18 -1.87 -19.23
N ASP A 23 4.47 -0.86 -19.71
CA ASP A 23 4.77 0.55 -19.46
C ASP A 23 4.70 0.89 -17.97
N PHE A 24 3.72 0.30 -17.26
CA PHE A 24 3.61 0.52 -15.83
C PHE A 24 4.75 -0.17 -15.08
N ALA A 25 5.08 -1.40 -15.42
CA ALA A 25 6.13 -2.18 -14.74
C ALA A 25 7.51 -1.56 -14.89
N ASP A 26 7.77 -0.85 -15.99
CA ASP A 26 9.03 -0.14 -16.26
C ASP A 26 10.26 -1.03 -16.03
N ILE A 27 10.24 -2.21 -16.65
CA ILE A 27 11.34 -3.21 -16.56
C ILE A 27 12.20 -3.27 -17.84
N GLY A 28 11.96 -2.35 -18.77
CA GLY A 28 12.72 -2.18 -20.00
C GLY A 28 12.79 -3.47 -20.83
N GLU A 29 13.95 -3.71 -21.45
CA GLU A 29 14.22 -4.90 -22.25
C GLU A 29 14.14 -6.23 -21.44
N GLY A 30 13.99 -6.13 -20.12
CA GLY A 30 13.81 -7.30 -19.27
C GLY A 30 12.53 -8.07 -19.58
N ILE A 31 11.52 -7.43 -20.19
CA ILE A 31 10.24 -8.07 -20.53
C ILE A 31 10.40 -9.25 -21.48
N ASP A 32 11.38 -9.21 -22.36
CA ASP A 32 11.65 -10.25 -23.36
C ASP A 32 12.42 -11.45 -22.79
N LYS A 33 12.94 -11.35 -21.56
CA LYS A 33 13.66 -12.42 -20.90
C LYS A 33 12.70 -13.38 -20.18
N PRO A 34 13.07 -14.66 -20.05
CA PRO A 34 12.33 -15.59 -19.21
C PRO A 34 12.23 -15.08 -17.75
N VAL A 35 11.06 -15.19 -17.12
CA VAL A 35 10.79 -14.70 -15.75
C VAL A 35 11.74 -15.26 -14.69
N GLN A 36 12.29 -16.45 -14.92
CA GLN A 36 13.33 -17.04 -14.04
C GLN A 36 14.60 -16.18 -13.93
N HIS A 37 14.87 -15.33 -14.93
CA HIS A 37 16.02 -14.43 -14.95
C HIS A 37 15.70 -13.03 -14.40
N TYR A 38 14.46 -12.80 -13.95
CA TYR A 38 14.08 -11.52 -13.36
C TYR A 38 14.65 -11.37 -11.95
N SER A 39 15.12 -10.16 -11.65
CA SER A 39 15.42 -9.80 -10.27
C SER A 39 14.15 -9.82 -9.41
N SER A 40 14.30 -9.82 -8.08
CA SER A 40 13.16 -9.70 -7.17
C SER A 40 12.36 -8.41 -7.44
N GLY A 41 13.05 -7.30 -7.70
CA GLY A 41 12.44 -6.03 -8.05
C GLY A 41 11.64 -6.10 -9.35
N MET A 42 12.16 -6.69 -10.42
CA MET A 42 11.45 -6.86 -11.69
C MET A 42 10.19 -7.72 -11.52
N ARG A 43 10.29 -8.81 -10.75
CA ARG A 43 9.11 -9.66 -10.47
C ARG A 43 8.03 -8.91 -9.71
N ALA A 44 8.41 -8.14 -8.70
CA ALA A 44 7.45 -7.36 -7.92
C ALA A 44 6.83 -6.22 -8.73
N ARG A 45 7.61 -5.48 -9.52
CA ARG A 45 7.12 -4.44 -10.43
C ARG A 45 6.09 -5.01 -11.42
N LEU A 46 6.43 -6.13 -12.08
CA LEU A 46 5.51 -6.78 -13.01
C LEU A 46 4.28 -7.34 -12.29
N GLY A 47 4.46 -7.94 -11.12
CA GLY A 47 3.36 -8.47 -10.29
C GLY A 47 2.36 -7.39 -9.92
N PHE A 48 2.83 -6.26 -9.43
CA PHE A 48 1.98 -5.11 -9.10
C PHE A 48 1.32 -4.52 -10.35
N ALA A 49 2.06 -4.35 -11.44
CA ALA A 49 1.52 -3.86 -12.70
C ALA A 49 0.35 -4.72 -13.21
N VAL A 50 0.47 -6.04 -13.14
CA VAL A 50 -0.65 -6.94 -13.52
C VAL A 50 -1.82 -6.75 -12.56
N ALA A 51 -1.60 -6.75 -11.24
CA ALA A 51 -2.66 -6.66 -10.24
C ALA A 51 -3.53 -5.40 -10.39
N VAL A 52 -2.91 -4.26 -10.74
CA VAL A 52 -3.64 -2.99 -10.87
C VAL A 52 -4.30 -2.79 -12.24
N HIS A 53 -3.90 -3.56 -13.27
CA HIS A 53 -4.47 -3.47 -14.61
C HIS A 53 -5.54 -4.54 -14.92
N VAL A 54 -5.93 -5.35 -13.93
CA VAL A 54 -7.04 -6.28 -14.05
C VAL A 54 -8.39 -5.70 -13.58
N ASP A 55 -8.45 -4.38 -13.37
CA ASP A 55 -9.64 -3.65 -12.91
C ASP A 55 -10.32 -4.34 -11.70
N PRO A 56 -9.62 -4.54 -10.57
CA PRO A 56 -10.19 -5.19 -9.41
C PRO A 56 -11.26 -4.29 -8.76
N GLN A 57 -12.27 -4.88 -8.11
CA GLN A 57 -13.18 -4.13 -7.24
C GLN A 57 -12.56 -3.88 -5.87
N LEU A 58 -11.70 -4.80 -5.43
CA LEU A 58 -10.96 -4.74 -4.17
C LEU A 58 -9.47 -4.96 -4.45
N LEU A 59 -8.64 -4.01 -4.06
CA LEU A 59 -7.18 -4.11 -4.12
C LEU A 59 -6.64 -4.29 -2.69
N LEU A 60 -5.99 -5.44 -2.45
CA LEU A 60 -5.28 -5.72 -1.22
C LEU A 60 -3.78 -5.48 -1.45
N VAL A 61 -3.19 -4.60 -0.66
CA VAL A 61 -1.77 -4.24 -0.75
C VAL A 61 -1.13 -4.46 0.62
N ASP A 62 -0.17 -5.38 0.67
CA ASP A 62 0.56 -5.76 1.88
C ASP A 62 2.04 -5.43 1.67
N GLU A 63 2.55 -4.39 2.33
CA GLU A 63 3.97 -3.92 2.35
C GLU A 63 4.74 -3.93 1.01
N VAL A 64 4.16 -4.47 -0.06
CA VAL A 64 4.82 -4.76 -1.36
C VAL A 64 5.36 -3.50 -2.04
N LEU A 65 4.98 -2.31 -1.56
CA LEU A 65 5.47 -1.02 -2.09
C LEU A 65 6.91 -0.68 -1.67
N ALA A 66 7.52 -1.46 -0.75
CA ALA A 66 8.94 -1.34 -0.45
C ALA A 66 9.85 -1.85 -1.59
N VAL A 67 9.27 -2.44 -2.65
CA VAL A 67 10.00 -3.01 -3.78
C VAL A 67 10.07 -2.02 -4.94
N GLY A 68 11.28 -1.82 -5.44
CA GLY A 68 11.55 -0.86 -6.50
C GLY A 68 12.24 0.41 -5.97
N ASP A 69 12.51 1.33 -6.87
CA ASP A 69 13.00 2.65 -6.52
C ASP A 69 11.87 3.61 -6.13
N LEU A 70 12.23 4.77 -5.62
CA LEU A 70 11.29 5.80 -5.18
C LEU A 70 10.35 6.25 -6.32
N ALA A 71 10.83 6.26 -7.57
CA ALA A 71 10.00 6.65 -8.70
C ALA A 71 8.86 5.65 -8.94
N PHE A 72 9.16 4.35 -8.86
CA PHE A 72 8.15 3.31 -8.97
C PHE A 72 7.17 3.31 -7.78
N GLN A 73 7.66 3.50 -6.57
CA GLN A 73 6.81 3.64 -5.37
C GLN A 73 5.81 4.80 -5.54
N ASN A 74 6.27 5.96 -5.98
CA ASN A 74 5.41 7.11 -6.26
C ASN A 74 4.38 6.83 -7.37
N LYS A 75 4.76 6.07 -8.40
CA LYS A 75 3.85 5.62 -9.46
C LYS A 75 2.75 4.71 -8.92
N CYS A 76 3.11 3.77 -8.04
CA CYS A 76 2.15 2.90 -7.36
C CYS A 76 1.19 3.68 -6.47
N MET A 77 1.70 4.60 -5.64
CA MET A 77 0.88 5.44 -4.75
C MET A 77 -0.12 6.29 -5.52
N ARG A 78 0.31 6.89 -6.63
CA ARG A 78 -0.58 7.65 -7.51
C ARG A 78 -1.68 6.77 -8.10
N HIS A 79 -1.34 5.59 -8.60
CA HIS A 79 -2.31 4.67 -9.18
C HIS A 79 -3.36 4.20 -8.16
N MET A 80 -2.93 3.91 -6.91
CA MET A 80 -3.86 3.55 -5.84
C MET A 80 -4.82 4.68 -5.47
N ARG A 81 -4.35 5.92 -5.49
CA ARG A 81 -5.21 7.10 -5.28
C ARG A 81 -6.25 7.21 -6.39
N GLU A 82 -5.82 7.16 -7.66
CA GLU A 82 -6.70 7.19 -8.82
C GLU A 82 -7.71 6.03 -8.81
N PHE A 83 -7.28 4.85 -8.36
CA PHE A 83 -8.16 3.69 -8.21
C PHE A 83 -9.28 3.96 -7.18
N ARG A 84 -8.94 4.55 -6.04
CA ARG A 84 -9.94 4.96 -5.03
C ARG A 84 -10.88 6.04 -5.55
N GLU A 85 -10.36 7.06 -6.20
CA GLU A 85 -11.15 8.17 -6.78
C GLU A 85 -12.18 7.65 -7.80
N ARG A 86 -11.89 6.54 -8.48
CA ARG A 86 -12.83 5.84 -9.38
C ARG A 86 -13.82 4.93 -8.63
N GLY A 87 -13.83 4.91 -7.30
CA GLY A 87 -14.74 4.11 -6.49
C GLY A 87 -14.24 2.70 -6.15
N GLY A 88 -12.97 2.39 -6.43
CA GLY A 88 -12.35 1.13 -6.03
C GLY A 88 -12.15 1.04 -4.52
N THR A 89 -12.25 -0.16 -3.96
CA THR A 89 -11.96 -0.42 -2.55
C THR A 89 -10.50 -0.81 -2.38
N LEU A 90 -9.75 -0.04 -1.56
CA LEU A 90 -8.36 -0.32 -1.23
C LEU A 90 -8.25 -0.78 0.23
N VAL A 91 -7.59 -1.89 0.47
CA VAL A 91 -7.08 -2.30 1.78
C VAL A 91 -5.56 -2.27 1.71
N PHE A 92 -4.95 -1.39 2.48
CA PHE A 92 -3.51 -1.19 2.49
C PHE A 92 -2.96 -1.57 3.87
N VAL A 93 -2.03 -2.49 3.89
CA VAL A 93 -1.28 -2.88 5.09
C VAL A 93 0.12 -2.30 4.96
N GLY A 94 0.57 -1.57 5.96
CA GLY A 94 1.90 -0.97 5.93
C GLY A 94 2.26 -0.26 7.23
N HIS A 95 3.53 0.00 7.37
CA HIS A 95 4.11 0.60 8.56
C HIS A 95 4.65 2.02 8.33
N ALA A 96 4.77 2.43 7.11
CA ALA A 96 5.20 3.77 6.79
C ALA A 96 4.00 4.72 6.87
N GLY A 97 3.84 5.44 7.97
CA GLY A 97 2.69 6.31 8.23
C GLY A 97 2.37 7.28 7.09
N HIS A 98 3.41 7.82 6.42
CA HIS A 98 3.21 8.71 5.27
C HIS A 98 2.56 8.01 4.06
N GLN A 99 2.84 6.72 3.84
CA GLN A 99 2.21 5.93 2.77
C GLN A 99 0.76 5.62 3.14
N VAL A 100 0.50 5.22 4.39
CA VAL A 100 -0.85 4.97 4.89
C VAL A 100 -1.71 6.23 4.75
N GLN A 101 -1.20 7.38 5.20
CA GLN A 101 -1.90 8.66 5.09
C GLN A 101 -2.17 9.08 3.63
N ALA A 102 -1.22 8.81 2.72
CA ALA A 102 -1.39 9.12 1.31
C ALA A 102 -2.37 8.18 0.57
N ALA A 103 -2.49 6.93 1.05
CA ALA A 103 -3.31 5.89 0.43
C ALA A 103 -4.74 5.85 0.96
N CYS A 104 -5.01 6.33 2.18
CA CYS A 104 -6.22 5.96 2.92
C CYS A 104 -6.81 7.13 3.70
N ASP A 105 -8.14 7.10 3.93
CA ASP A 105 -8.87 8.09 4.74
C ASP A 105 -9.19 7.56 6.15
N ARG A 106 -9.24 6.23 6.31
CA ARG A 106 -9.53 5.55 7.57
C ARG A 106 -8.47 4.49 7.84
N ALA A 107 -8.09 4.32 9.11
CA ALA A 107 -7.11 3.33 9.51
C ALA A 107 -7.58 2.53 10.74
N ILE A 108 -7.14 1.28 10.78
CA ILE A 108 -7.30 0.38 11.92
C ILE A 108 -5.90 0.07 12.45
N VAL A 109 -5.64 0.32 13.73
CA VAL A 109 -4.42 -0.08 14.39
C VAL A 109 -4.64 -1.42 15.07
N LEU A 110 -3.86 -2.43 14.65
CA LEU A 110 -3.88 -3.75 15.25
C LEU A 110 -2.64 -3.94 16.12
N GLU A 111 -2.81 -4.46 17.31
CA GLU A 111 -1.74 -4.84 18.21
C GLU A 111 -2.00 -6.24 18.77
N ARG A 112 -1.09 -7.17 18.54
CA ARG A 112 -1.20 -8.58 18.98
C ARG A 112 -2.52 -9.24 18.59
N GLY A 113 -3.05 -8.89 17.41
CA GLY A 113 -4.32 -9.41 16.89
C GLY A 113 -5.57 -8.73 17.42
N GLU A 114 -5.44 -7.71 18.28
CA GLU A 114 -6.56 -6.92 18.79
C GLU A 114 -6.63 -5.55 18.10
N CYS A 115 -7.85 -5.12 17.76
CA CYS A 115 -8.10 -3.78 17.24
C CYS A 115 -7.99 -2.77 18.41
N ARG A 116 -6.99 -1.90 18.35
CA ARG A 116 -6.74 -0.86 19.36
C ARG A 116 -7.33 0.50 18.96
N PHE A 117 -7.39 0.75 17.68
CA PHE A 117 -7.98 1.98 17.14
C PHE A 117 -8.65 1.68 15.80
N ASP A 118 -9.76 2.35 15.55
CA ASP A 118 -10.47 2.31 14.26
C ASP A 118 -11.10 3.69 14.03
N GLY A 119 -10.63 4.43 13.02
CA GLY A 119 -11.12 5.78 12.75
C GLY A 119 -10.38 6.51 11.64
N ASP A 120 -10.40 7.83 11.68
CA ASP A 120 -9.66 8.69 10.74
C ASP A 120 -8.17 8.33 10.72
N VAL A 121 -7.56 8.41 9.54
CA VAL A 121 -6.16 8.00 9.33
C VAL A 121 -5.17 8.85 10.13
N VAL A 122 -5.45 10.15 10.31
CA VAL A 122 -4.55 11.05 11.05
C VAL A 122 -4.57 10.71 12.54
N ASP A 123 -5.76 10.49 13.09
CA ASP A 123 -5.94 10.12 14.49
C ASP A 123 -5.35 8.72 14.78
N ALA A 124 -5.52 7.78 13.84
CA ALA A 124 -4.94 6.44 13.94
C ALA A 124 -3.41 6.47 13.97
N LEU A 125 -2.79 7.30 13.11
CA LEU A 125 -1.35 7.45 13.06
C LEU A 125 -0.82 8.17 14.31
N ASP A 126 -1.53 9.17 14.83
CA ASP A 126 -1.16 9.82 16.09
C ASP A 126 -1.19 8.81 17.25
N TYR A 127 -2.26 8.00 17.33
CA TYR A 127 -2.34 6.90 18.29
C TYR A 127 -1.15 5.93 18.15
N TYR A 128 -0.89 5.47 16.92
CA TYR A 128 0.18 4.51 16.62
C TYR A 128 1.56 5.02 17.02
N PHE A 129 1.91 6.27 16.67
CA PHE A 129 3.21 6.85 17.01
C PHE A 129 3.38 7.14 18.50
N ARG A 130 2.32 7.53 19.21
CA ARG A 130 2.38 7.69 20.67
C ARG A 130 2.66 6.38 21.38
N GLN A 131 2.06 5.29 20.94
CA GLN A 131 2.32 3.96 21.48
C GLN A 131 3.77 3.53 21.30
N GLN A 132 4.35 3.82 20.13
CA GLN A 132 5.76 3.51 19.87
C GLN A 132 6.75 4.27 20.78
N GLN A 133 6.39 5.49 21.17
CA GLN A 133 7.27 6.31 22.02
C GLN A 133 7.15 5.98 23.50
N SER A 134 6.03 5.44 23.93
CA SER A 134 5.70 5.37 25.34
C SER A 134 6.18 4.12 26.04
N GLY A 135 6.62 3.06 25.36
CA GLY A 135 7.03 1.80 26.02
C GLY A 135 6.10 1.29 27.14
N ASP A 136 5.20 2.14 27.63
CA ASP A 136 4.16 1.93 28.63
C ASP A 136 2.89 2.69 28.24
N ALA A 137 1.73 2.04 28.39
CA ALA A 137 0.42 2.50 27.97
C ALA A 137 0.01 3.84 28.64
N ILE A 138 -0.20 4.90 27.83
CA ILE A 138 -0.82 6.16 28.27
C ILE A 138 -2.27 6.22 27.74
N PRO A 139 -3.26 6.53 28.59
CA PRO A 139 -4.64 6.72 28.13
C PRO A 139 -4.77 8.00 27.28
N VAL A 140 -5.32 7.86 26.07
CA VAL A 140 -5.50 8.95 25.11
C VAL A 140 -6.76 9.76 25.43
N THR A 141 -6.58 11.06 25.68
CA THR A 141 -7.66 12.04 25.55
C THR A 141 -7.61 12.65 24.15
N ALA A 142 -8.75 12.67 23.47
CA ALA A 142 -8.91 13.15 22.11
C ALA A 142 -8.47 14.62 21.94
N GLY A 143 -7.62 14.88 20.94
CA GLY A 143 -7.33 16.23 20.46
C GLY A 143 -5.85 16.51 20.22
N GLY A 144 -5.33 16.20 19.03
CA GLY A 144 -3.98 16.56 18.60
C GLY A 144 -3.93 16.96 17.13
N SER A 145 -3.32 18.11 16.86
CA SER A 145 -3.18 18.73 15.53
C SER A 145 -2.18 17.98 14.65
N GLY A 146 -2.54 17.68 13.38
CA GLY A 146 -1.72 16.94 12.41
C GLY A 146 -0.32 17.49 12.08
N ALA A 147 0.05 18.69 12.60
CA ALA A 147 1.37 19.28 12.40
C ALA A 147 2.50 18.55 13.17
N ALA A 148 2.19 17.83 14.24
CA ALA A 148 3.18 17.09 15.04
C ALA A 148 3.66 15.81 14.33
N LEU A 149 2.85 15.21 13.47
CA LEU A 149 3.17 13.97 12.75
C LEU A 149 4.28 14.13 11.70
N LEU A 150 4.36 15.28 11.05
CA LEU A 150 5.39 15.55 10.03
C LEU A 150 6.80 15.69 10.61
N GLN A 151 6.93 16.14 11.86
CA GLN A 151 8.21 16.25 12.55
C GLN A 151 8.72 14.92 13.10
N MET A 152 7.85 13.98 13.42
CA MET A 152 8.21 12.68 14.01
C MET A 152 8.66 11.64 12.97
N ALA A 153 8.18 11.74 11.74
CA ALA A 153 8.55 10.82 10.65
C ALA A 153 10.04 10.91 10.23
N ALA A 154 10.78 11.91 10.69
CA ALA A 154 12.18 12.15 10.34
C ALA A 154 13.22 11.54 11.32
N GLY A 155 12.81 10.92 12.42
CA GLY A 155 13.71 10.44 13.46
C GLY A 155 13.50 8.99 13.90
N ASN A 156 14.47 8.13 13.58
CA ASN A 156 14.79 6.82 14.16
C ASN A 156 13.97 5.59 13.76
N ALA A 157 14.51 4.91 12.76
CA ALA A 157 14.28 3.48 12.51
C ALA A 157 15.24 2.64 13.38
N GLN A 158 14.81 2.15 14.54
CA GLN A 158 15.42 0.99 15.19
C GLN A 158 14.39 0.26 16.08
N GLY A 159 13.97 -0.92 15.61
CA GLY A 159 13.60 -2.04 16.46
C GLY A 159 12.27 -1.98 17.22
N VAL A 160 11.14 -1.98 16.51
CA VAL A 160 9.84 -2.33 17.12
C VAL A 160 9.10 -3.29 16.20
N THR A 161 8.71 -4.44 16.75
CA THR A 161 7.83 -5.42 16.10
C THR A 161 6.45 -4.79 15.91
N MET A 162 6.03 -4.64 14.66
CA MET A 162 4.84 -3.90 14.28
C MET A 162 3.55 -4.67 14.46
N GLY A 163 2.52 -3.96 14.90
CA GLY A 163 1.14 -4.30 14.62
C GLY A 163 0.76 -3.78 13.22
N ASP A 164 0.04 -4.59 12.48
CA ASP A 164 -0.39 -4.25 11.12
C ASP A 164 -1.43 -3.14 11.13
N VAL A 165 -1.26 -2.12 10.27
CA VAL A 165 -2.29 -1.11 10.04
C VAL A 165 -3.10 -1.54 8.82
N VAL A 166 -4.34 -1.94 9.06
CA VAL A 166 -5.28 -2.31 7.99
C VAL A 166 -6.17 -1.12 7.70
N VAL A 167 -6.21 -0.69 6.46
CA VAL A 167 -6.95 0.50 6.08
C VAL A 167 -7.98 0.20 5.01
N ARG A 168 -9.20 0.66 5.22
CA ARG A 168 -10.32 0.57 4.30
C ARG A 168 -10.62 1.95 3.71
N GLY A 169 -10.40 2.13 2.41
CA GLY A 169 -11.00 3.25 1.69
C GLY A 169 -12.49 2.99 1.55
N ALA A 170 -13.34 3.89 2.03
CA ALA A 170 -14.77 3.79 1.81
C ALA A 170 -15.07 4.27 0.38
N ALA A 171 -15.72 3.42 -0.43
CA ALA A 171 -16.54 3.91 -1.52
C ALA A 171 -17.68 4.72 -0.88
N GLY A 172 -17.83 5.97 -1.28
CA GLY A 172 -18.92 6.82 -0.82
C GLY A 172 -20.29 6.15 -1.03
N ALA A 173 -21.19 6.36 -0.08
CA ALA A 173 -22.59 6.00 -0.18
C ALA A 173 -23.27 6.88 -1.22
#